data_18a917145ef0f72f02958f120126f5e7
#
_entry.id   18a917145ef0f72f02958f120126f5e7
#
_cell.length_a   1.000
_cell.length_b   1.000
_cell.length_c   1.000
_cell.angle_alpha   90.00
_cell.angle_beta   90.00
_cell.angle_gamma   90.00
#
_symmetry.space_group_name_H-M   'P 1'
#
loop_
_entity.id
_entity.type
_entity.pdbx_description
1 polymer ?
#
loop_
_entity_poly.entity_id
_entity_poly.type
_entity_poly.pdbx_seq_one_letter_code
_entity_poly.pdbx_strand_id
1 'polypeptide(L)'
;MINSVITNRASRIFLSNLSAPQGVARTLHTMHELGVLGKYVPEFRSIDSLFQYNRYHIYTSDEHTLVAIETLETIGLTEKAGSNGPIRRVLGELQRKDLLNLAILLHDVGKSARDDDHSSTGARMAQAFLKRLGLSPEEIRTVVFLVQNHLLMSHMSQRRDLSEDN
;
A
#
# COMPACT_ATOMS: atom_id res chain seq x y z
N MET A 1 -10.02 -15.75 -18.75
CA MET A 1 -10.31 -14.68 -17.78
C MET A 1 -11.02 -15.30 -16.58
N ILE A 2 -10.28 -15.58 -15.50
CA ILE A 2 -10.89 -16.10 -14.27
C ILE A 2 -11.35 -14.86 -13.50
N ASN A 3 -12.64 -14.51 -13.64
CA ASN A 3 -13.30 -13.63 -12.69
C ASN A 3 -13.40 -14.39 -11.36
N SER A 4 -12.35 -14.34 -10.54
CA SER A 4 -12.44 -14.83 -9.17
C SER A 4 -13.36 -13.88 -8.40
N VAL A 5 -14.62 -14.25 -8.26
CA VAL A 5 -15.52 -13.60 -7.32
C VAL A 5 -14.92 -13.81 -5.93
N ILE A 6 -14.35 -12.74 -5.37
CA ILE A 6 -13.90 -12.75 -3.98
C ILE A 6 -15.14 -12.99 -3.12
N THR A 7 -15.16 -14.06 -2.35
CA THR A 7 -16.30 -14.34 -1.47
C THR A 7 -16.32 -13.34 -0.33
N ASN A 8 -17.50 -12.93 0.14
CA ASN A 8 -17.67 -12.02 1.29
C ASN A 8 -16.91 -12.50 2.54
N ARG A 9 -16.73 -13.82 2.68
CA ARG A 9 -15.95 -14.38 3.80
C ARG A 9 -14.45 -14.12 3.63
N ALA A 10 -13.90 -14.33 2.43
CA ALA A 10 -12.48 -14.08 2.13
C ALA A 10 -12.15 -12.59 2.27
N SER A 11 -13.03 -11.71 1.77
CA SER A 11 -12.88 -10.26 1.94
C SER A 11 -12.79 -9.86 3.40
N ARG A 12 -13.72 -10.35 4.22
CA ARG A 12 -13.71 -10.04 5.67
C ARG A 12 -12.45 -10.54 6.37
N ILE A 13 -11.99 -11.75 6.04
CA ILE A 13 -10.74 -12.30 6.63
C ILE A 13 -9.55 -11.45 6.20
N PHE A 14 -9.46 -11.09 4.92
CA PHE A 14 -8.36 -10.27 4.41
C PHE A 14 -8.33 -8.88 5.07
N LEU A 15 -9.46 -8.20 5.14
CA LEU A 15 -9.58 -6.89 5.81
C LEU A 15 -9.29 -6.99 7.31
N SER A 16 -9.74 -8.06 7.98
CA SER A 16 -9.41 -8.32 9.38
C SER A 16 -7.91 -8.49 9.60
N ASN A 17 -7.21 -9.19 8.70
CA ASN A 17 -5.76 -9.31 8.76
C ASN A 17 -5.07 -7.94 8.58
N LEU A 18 -5.54 -7.12 7.65
CA LEU A 18 -5.00 -5.77 7.43
C LEU A 18 -5.31 -4.78 8.57
N SER A 19 -6.34 -5.05 9.38
CA SER A 19 -6.70 -4.26 10.57
C SER A 19 -5.98 -4.70 11.83
N ALA A 20 -5.24 -5.82 11.77
CA ALA A 20 -4.59 -6.37 12.96
C ALA A 20 -3.63 -5.36 13.59
N PRO A 21 -3.54 -5.29 14.93
CA PRO A 21 -2.64 -4.36 15.61
C PRO A 21 -1.16 -4.65 15.32
N GLN A 22 -0.84 -5.91 14.99
CA GLN A 22 0.50 -6.38 14.64
C GLN A 22 0.44 -7.66 13.80
N GLY A 23 1.52 -7.95 13.08
CA GLY A 23 1.67 -9.17 12.26
C GLY A 23 1.07 -9.04 10.87
N VAL A 24 0.65 -7.84 10.43
CA VAL A 24 0.17 -7.57 9.08
C VAL A 24 1.25 -7.87 8.05
N ALA A 25 2.45 -7.29 8.24
CA ALA A 25 3.58 -7.50 7.35
C ALA A 25 3.93 -8.99 7.23
N ARG A 26 4.09 -9.68 8.36
CA ARG A 26 4.38 -11.12 8.37
C ARG A 26 3.33 -11.94 7.62
N THR A 27 2.06 -11.61 7.80
CA THR A 27 0.96 -12.32 7.11
C THR A 27 1.05 -12.11 5.60
N LEU A 28 1.29 -10.88 5.14
CA LEU A 28 1.41 -10.57 3.73
C LEU A 28 2.66 -11.19 3.10
N HIS A 29 3.81 -11.17 3.78
CA HIS A 29 5.02 -11.88 3.33
C HIS A 29 4.75 -13.38 3.15
N THR A 30 4.16 -14.03 4.16
CA THR A 30 3.80 -15.46 4.06
C THR A 30 2.85 -15.74 2.90
N MET A 31 1.83 -14.88 2.71
CA MET A 31 0.91 -15.00 1.56
C MET A 31 1.64 -14.81 0.22
N HIS A 32 2.64 -13.93 0.17
CA HIS A 32 3.44 -13.69 -1.02
C HIS A 32 4.34 -14.89 -1.34
N GLU A 33 5.11 -15.36 -0.37
CA GLU A 33 5.98 -16.55 -0.50
C GLU A 33 5.22 -17.80 -0.96
N LEU A 34 4.01 -17.98 -0.47
CA LEU A 34 3.12 -19.08 -0.87
C LEU A 34 2.39 -18.84 -2.20
N GLY A 35 2.61 -17.70 -2.86
CA GLY A 35 1.93 -17.31 -4.10
C GLY A 35 0.42 -17.09 -3.93
N VAL A 36 -0.06 -16.95 -2.69
CA VAL A 36 -1.48 -16.69 -2.38
C VAL A 36 -1.81 -15.23 -2.58
N LEU A 37 -0.92 -14.31 -2.20
CA LEU A 37 -1.16 -12.87 -2.31
C LEU A 37 -1.45 -12.45 -3.74
N GLY A 38 -0.62 -12.81 -4.70
CA GLY A 38 -0.83 -12.49 -6.11
C GLY A 38 -2.02 -13.19 -6.77
N LYS A 39 -2.50 -14.33 -6.20
CA LYS A 39 -3.76 -14.94 -6.64
C LYS A 39 -4.97 -14.20 -6.11
N TYR A 40 -4.89 -13.69 -4.89
CA TYR A 40 -5.96 -12.96 -4.23
C TYR A 40 -6.05 -11.50 -4.70
N VAL A 41 -4.90 -10.86 -4.89
CA VAL A 41 -4.71 -9.50 -5.40
C VAL A 41 -3.96 -9.56 -6.75
N PRO A 42 -4.65 -9.83 -7.88
CA PRO A 42 -3.99 -9.95 -9.19
C PRO A 42 -3.24 -8.68 -9.60
N GLU A 43 -3.68 -7.51 -9.10
CA GLU A 43 -3.01 -6.24 -9.31
C GLU A 43 -1.61 -6.23 -8.67
N PHE A 44 -1.46 -6.80 -7.47
CA PHE A 44 -0.16 -6.95 -6.81
C PHE A 44 0.74 -7.92 -7.57
N ARG A 45 0.18 -9.00 -8.12
CA ARG A 45 0.95 -9.94 -8.95
C ARG A 45 1.62 -9.27 -10.14
N SER A 46 1.06 -8.17 -10.64
CA SER A 46 1.63 -7.48 -11.80
C SER A 46 2.98 -6.81 -11.52
N ILE A 47 3.34 -6.62 -10.25
CA ILE A 47 4.62 -6.05 -9.79
C ILE A 47 5.54 -7.09 -9.15
N ASP A 48 5.14 -8.37 -9.15
CA ASP A 48 5.94 -9.48 -8.61
C ASP A 48 7.28 -9.57 -9.34
N SER A 49 8.36 -9.54 -8.58
CA SER A 49 9.75 -9.53 -9.09
C SER A 49 10.04 -8.40 -10.10
N LEU A 50 9.23 -7.34 -10.12
CA LEU A 50 9.43 -6.20 -10.99
C LEU A 50 10.59 -5.35 -10.48
N PHE A 51 11.73 -5.42 -11.16
CA PHE A 51 12.90 -4.60 -10.86
C PHE A 51 12.89 -3.31 -11.66
N GLN A 52 13.00 -2.17 -10.98
CA GLN A 52 13.21 -0.87 -11.63
C GLN A 52 14.66 -0.45 -11.47
N TYR A 53 15.38 -0.36 -12.59
CA TYR A 53 16.75 0.16 -12.64
C TYR A 53 16.75 1.67 -12.38
N ASN A 54 16.84 2.07 -11.11
CA ASN A 54 17.23 3.41 -10.75
C ASN A 54 18.15 3.39 -9.52
N ARG A 55 18.87 4.50 -9.27
CA ARG A 55 19.90 4.60 -8.22
C ARG A 55 19.38 4.45 -6.78
N TYR A 56 18.07 4.36 -6.59
CA TYR A 56 17.42 4.42 -5.28
C TYR A 56 16.69 3.13 -4.89
N HIS A 57 16.55 2.14 -5.79
CA HIS A 57 15.78 0.93 -5.51
C HIS A 57 16.70 -0.27 -5.30
N ILE A 58 16.81 -0.71 -4.05
CA ILE A 58 17.53 -1.92 -3.64
C ILE A 58 16.60 -3.15 -3.75
N TYR A 59 15.28 -2.93 -3.72
CA TYR A 59 14.23 -3.94 -3.70
C TYR A 59 13.47 -4.00 -5.03
N THR A 60 12.88 -5.16 -5.32
CA THR A 60 11.81 -5.29 -6.32
C THR A 60 10.55 -4.55 -5.85
N SER A 61 9.63 -4.21 -6.76
CA SER A 61 8.46 -3.39 -6.38
C SER A 61 7.53 -4.09 -5.39
N ASP A 62 7.39 -5.41 -5.47
CA ASP A 62 6.66 -6.25 -4.51
C ASP A 62 7.32 -6.23 -3.13
N GLU A 63 8.63 -6.47 -3.07
CA GLU A 63 9.38 -6.45 -1.81
C GLU A 63 9.38 -5.05 -1.18
N HIS A 64 9.59 -3.99 -1.99
CA HIS A 64 9.48 -2.60 -1.52
C HIS A 64 8.13 -2.35 -0.83
N THR A 65 7.04 -2.83 -1.42
CA THR A 65 5.69 -2.67 -0.87
C THR A 65 5.53 -3.40 0.47
N LEU A 66 6.03 -4.62 0.58
CA LEU A 66 5.94 -5.40 1.81
C LEU A 66 6.80 -4.80 2.93
N VAL A 67 8.01 -4.34 2.61
CA VAL A 67 8.91 -3.63 3.54
C VAL A 67 8.31 -2.31 4.00
N ALA A 68 7.56 -1.59 3.13
CA ALA A 68 6.87 -0.37 3.53
C ALA A 68 5.79 -0.64 4.59
N ILE A 69 5.04 -1.74 4.47
CA ILE A 69 4.04 -2.15 5.48
C ILE A 69 4.74 -2.57 6.79
N GLU A 70 5.85 -3.31 6.71
CA GLU A 70 6.64 -3.69 7.88
C GLU A 70 7.20 -2.46 8.62
N THR A 71 7.69 -1.49 7.87
CA THR A 71 8.18 -0.22 8.42
C THR A 71 7.07 0.54 9.13
N LEU A 72 5.89 0.64 8.52
CA LEU A 72 4.72 1.28 9.13
C LEU A 72 4.33 0.59 10.43
N GLU A 73 4.29 -0.74 10.45
CA GLU A 73 3.98 -1.54 11.63
C GLU A 73 5.01 -1.31 12.74
N THR A 74 6.30 -1.31 12.41
CA THR A 74 7.40 -1.05 13.34
C THR A 74 7.31 0.35 13.96
N ILE A 75 7.01 1.38 13.17
CA ILE A 75 6.80 2.75 13.67
C ILE A 75 5.64 2.79 14.66
N GLY A 76 4.55 2.09 14.37
CA GLY A 76 3.38 2.00 15.23
C GLY A 76 3.63 1.32 16.58
N LEU A 77 4.53 0.34 16.61
CA LEU A 77 4.86 -0.47 17.80
C LEU A 77 5.98 0.12 18.66
N THR A 78 6.84 0.98 18.10
CA THR A 78 8.02 1.51 18.81
C THR A 78 7.63 2.55 19.86
N GLU A 79 7.96 2.30 21.14
CA GLU A 79 7.64 3.22 22.25
C GLU A 79 8.60 4.43 22.36
N LYS A 80 9.78 4.37 21.76
CA LYS A 80 10.78 5.41 21.89
C LYS A 80 10.38 6.68 21.14
N ALA A 81 10.36 7.81 21.85
CA ALA A 81 10.25 9.15 21.26
C ALA A 81 11.51 9.43 20.43
N GLY A 82 11.38 9.32 19.11
CA GLY A 82 12.41 9.62 18.13
C GLY A 82 11.82 10.47 17.01
N SER A 83 12.55 10.58 15.89
CA SER A 83 12.14 11.34 14.68
C SER A 83 10.74 10.95 14.14
N ASN A 84 10.25 9.76 14.45
CA ASN A 84 8.94 9.24 14.02
C ASN A 84 7.76 9.62 14.92
N GLY A 85 7.97 10.44 15.96
CA GLY A 85 6.92 10.82 16.92
C GLY A 85 5.64 11.39 16.29
N PRO A 86 5.72 12.32 15.31
CA PRO A 86 4.57 12.85 14.61
C PRO A 86 3.79 11.78 13.83
N ILE A 87 4.50 10.92 13.09
CA ILE A 87 3.90 9.83 12.30
C ILE A 87 3.19 8.84 13.22
N ARG A 88 3.83 8.45 14.32
CA ARG A 88 3.27 7.55 15.32
C ARG A 88 1.97 8.11 15.94
N ARG A 89 1.94 9.42 16.24
CA ARG A 89 0.72 10.06 16.75
C ARG A 89 -0.42 9.91 15.75
N VAL A 90 -0.19 10.26 14.50
CA VAL A 90 -1.19 10.12 13.42
C VAL A 90 -1.64 8.67 13.29
N LEU A 91 -0.73 7.70 13.30
CA LEU A 91 -1.06 6.27 13.24
C LEU A 91 -1.91 5.81 14.42
N GLY A 92 -1.69 6.38 15.62
CA GLY A 92 -2.50 6.11 16.82
C GLY A 92 -3.94 6.62 16.72
N GLU A 93 -4.16 7.70 15.97
CA GLU A 93 -5.46 8.33 15.77
C GLU A 93 -6.27 7.67 14.63
N LEU A 94 -5.62 6.89 13.75
CA LEU A 94 -6.28 6.25 12.63
C LEU A 94 -7.24 5.15 13.06
N GLN A 95 -8.53 5.33 12.75
CA GLN A 95 -9.57 4.34 12.97
C GLN A 95 -9.53 3.17 11.98
N ARG A 96 -9.11 3.44 10.74
CA ARG A 96 -9.14 2.51 9.60
C ARG A 96 -7.74 2.24 9.06
N LYS A 97 -6.93 1.52 9.87
CA LYS A 97 -5.57 1.10 9.49
C LYS A 97 -5.57 0.16 8.28
N ASP A 98 -6.64 -0.61 8.09
CA ASP A 98 -6.84 -1.48 6.94
C ASP A 98 -6.81 -0.69 5.61
N LEU A 99 -7.44 0.49 5.56
CA LEU A 99 -7.42 1.33 4.37
C LEU A 99 -6.03 1.88 4.05
N LEU A 100 -5.25 2.24 5.09
CA LEU A 100 -3.86 2.65 4.90
C LEU A 100 -2.99 1.49 4.39
N ASN A 101 -3.11 0.30 4.99
CA ASN A 101 -2.40 -0.89 4.54
C ASN A 101 -2.79 -1.28 3.11
N LEU A 102 -4.07 -1.14 2.73
CA LEU A 102 -4.51 -1.31 1.34
C LEU A 102 -3.89 -0.29 0.40
N ALA A 103 -3.82 0.98 0.81
CA ALA A 103 -3.19 2.03 0.00
C ALA A 103 -1.71 1.73 -0.24
N ILE A 104 -0.96 1.32 0.80
CA ILE A 104 0.44 0.91 0.66
C ILE A 104 0.56 -0.34 -0.21
N LEU A 105 -0.28 -1.36 -0.01
CA LEU A 105 -0.25 -2.58 -0.82
C LEU A 105 -0.45 -2.32 -2.32
N LEU A 106 -1.20 -1.26 -2.65
CA LEU A 106 -1.60 -0.96 -4.03
C LEU A 106 -0.88 0.25 -4.64
N HIS A 107 -0.02 0.97 -3.89
CA HIS A 107 0.51 2.26 -4.35
C HIS A 107 1.33 2.15 -5.65
N ASP A 108 2.04 1.06 -5.84
CA ASP A 108 2.97 0.85 -6.93
C ASP A 108 2.48 -0.12 -8.03
N VAL A 109 1.25 -0.67 -7.92
CA VAL A 109 0.74 -1.66 -8.89
C VAL A 109 0.69 -1.11 -10.32
N GLY A 110 0.57 0.20 -10.48
CA GLY A 110 0.59 0.85 -11.79
C GLY A 110 1.94 0.80 -12.52
N LYS A 111 3.05 0.56 -11.81
CA LYS A 111 4.38 0.42 -12.41
C LYS A 111 4.47 -0.70 -13.45
N SER A 112 3.60 -1.70 -13.34
CA SER A 112 3.50 -2.81 -14.30
C SER A 112 3.08 -2.37 -15.70
N ALA A 113 2.36 -1.27 -15.83
CA ALA A 113 1.84 -0.78 -17.11
C ALA A 113 2.90 -0.09 -17.98
N ARG A 114 4.10 0.20 -17.46
CA ARG A 114 5.17 0.94 -18.13
C ARG A 114 4.70 2.28 -18.71
N ASP A 115 3.71 2.89 -18.05
CA ASP A 115 3.13 4.18 -18.42
C ASP A 115 3.83 5.28 -17.62
N ASP A 116 3.99 6.46 -18.21
CA ASP A 116 4.60 7.62 -17.55
C ASP A 116 3.79 8.09 -16.34
N ASP A 117 2.47 7.83 -16.33
CA ASP A 117 1.56 8.11 -15.21
C ASP A 117 1.12 6.83 -14.48
N HIS A 118 2.11 6.14 -13.88
CA HIS A 118 1.84 4.92 -13.12
C HIS A 118 0.93 5.17 -11.89
N SER A 119 0.89 6.39 -11.36
CA SER A 119 0.01 6.72 -10.21
C SER A 119 -1.46 6.70 -10.61
N SER A 120 -1.84 7.30 -11.73
CA SER A 120 -3.22 7.25 -12.24
C SER A 120 -3.61 5.84 -12.70
N THR A 121 -2.69 5.11 -13.33
CA THR A 121 -2.94 3.71 -13.70
C THR A 121 -3.09 2.82 -12.46
N GLY A 122 -2.23 2.98 -11.45
CA GLY A 122 -2.35 2.30 -10.17
C GLY A 122 -3.67 2.60 -9.46
N ALA A 123 -4.11 3.86 -9.46
CA ALA A 123 -5.40 4.26 -8.88
C ALA A 123 -6.60 3.56 -9.55
N ARG A 124 -6.59 3.41 -10.88
CA ARG A 124 -7.63 2.66 -11.61
C ARG A 124 -7.61 1.17 -11.28
N MET A 125 -6.42 0.56 -11.21
CA MET A 125 -6.24 -0.84 -10.83
C MET A 125 -6.72 -1.06 -9.39
N ALA A 126 -6.31 -0.20 -8.46
CA ALA A 126 -6.76 -0.23 -7.07
C ALA A 126 -8.28 -0.14 -6.98
N GLN A 127 -8.91 0.81 -7.68
CA GLN A 127 -10.37 0.95 -7.69
C GLN A 127 -11.08 -0.35 -8.11
N ALA A 128 -10.58 -1.03 -9.14
CA ALA A 128 -11.16 -2.28 -9.61
C ALA A 128 -11.08 -3.39 -8.53
N PHE A 129 -9.93 -3.53 -7.87
CA PHE A 129 -9.75 -4.48 -6.78
C PHE A 129 -10.64 -4.18 -5.58
N LEU A 130 -10.67 -2.92 -5.12
CA LEU A 130 -11.44 -2.50 -3.94
C LEU A 130 -12.95 -2.72 -4.13
N LYS A 131 -13.47 -2.52 -5.35
CA LYS A 131 -14.85 -2.88 -5.71
C LYS A 131 -15.10 -4.37 -5.56
N ARG A 132 -14.16 -5.23 -6.05
CA ARG A 132 -14.26 -6.68 -5.89
C ARG A 132 -14.15 -7.12 -4.43
N LEU A 133 -13.37 -6.39 -3.63
CA LEU A 133 -13.22 -6.62 -2.19
C LEU A 133 -14.49 -6.26 -1.41
N GLY A 134 -15.38 -5.45 -1.99
CA GLY A 134 -16.67 -5.08 -1.42
C GLY A 134 -16.62 -3.87 -0.48
N LEU A 135 -15.63 -2.98 -0.64
CA LEU A 135 -15.56 -1.73 0.10
C LEU A 135 -16.67 -0.76 -0.35
N SER A 136 -17.07 0.12 0.58
CA SER A 136 -18.01 1.20 0.28
C SER A 136 -17.39 2.24 -0.69
N PRO A 137 -18.23 3.02 -1.39
CA PRO A 137 -17.73 4.07 -2.28
C PRO A 137 -16.83 5.10 -1.60
N GLU A 138 -17.05 5.38 -0.31
CA GLU A 138 -16.24 6.32 0.47
C GLU A 138 -14.85 5.73 0.76
N GLU A 139 -14.79 4.49 1.23
CA GLU A 139 -13.53 3.78 1.48
C GLU A 139 -12.70 3.64 0.20
N ILE A 140 -13.36 3.33 -0.92
CA ILE A 140 -12.72 3.26 -2.23
C ILE A 140 -12.10 4.61 -2.60
N ARG A 141 -12.85 5.72 -2.47
CA ARG A 141 -12.32 7.07 -2.76
C ARG A 141 -11.10 7.39 -1.92
N THR A 142 -11.12 7.04 -0.63
CA THR A 142 -9.99 7.26 0.28
C THR A 142 -8.74 6.53 -0.19
N VAL A 143 -8.82 5.23 -0.44
CA VAL A 143 -7.67 4.43 -0.86
C VAL A 143 -7.17 4.88 -2.24
N VAL A 144 -8.07 5.12 -3.21
CA VAL A 144 -7.72 5.60 -4.55
C VAL A 144 -7.00 6.94 -4.50
N PHE A 145 -7.48 7.89 -3.67
CA PHE A 145 -6.81 9.17 -3.46
C PHE A 145 -5.38 8.98 -2.92
N LEU A 146 -5.18 8.12 -1.93
CA LEU A 146 -3.86 7.84 -1.37
C LEU A 146 -2.92 7.23 -2.41
N VAL A 147 -3.39 6.25 -3.20
CA VAL A 147 -2.62 5.62 -4.27
C VAL A 147 -2.25 6.64 -5.35
N GLN A 148 -3.18 7.47 -5.78
CA GLN A 148 -2.95 8.46 -6.82
C GLN A 148 -1.93 9.54 -6.40
N ASN A 149 -1.90 9.89 -5.13
CA ASN A 149 -1.08 10.98 -4.60
C ASN A 149 0.13 10.51 -3.80
N HIS A 150 0.51 9.22 -3.86
CA HIS A 150 1.57 8.66 -3.01
C HIS A 150 2.95 9.31 -3.22
N LEU A 151 3.22 9.90 -4.40
CA LEU A 151 4.46 10.59 -4.71
C LEU A 151 4.43 12.10 -4.38
N LEU A 152 3.27 12.65 -3.98
CA LEU A 152 3.10 14.09 -3.80
C LEU A 152 4.12 14.68 -2.82
N MET A 153 4.28 14.06 -1.65
CA MET A 153 5.22 14.53 -0.62
C MET A 153 6.68 14.42 -1.09
N SER A 154 7.02 13.34 -1.79
CA SER A 154 8.36 13.16 -2.36
C SER A 154 8.67 14.24 -3.40
N HIS A 155 7.73 14.52 -4.30
CA HIS A 155 7.89 15.57 -5.31
C HIS A 155 8.00 16.98 -4.68
N MET A 156 7.21 17.24 -3.64
CA MET A 156 7.27 18.54 -2.95
C MET A 156 8.58 18.74 -2.21
N SER A 157 9.06 17.72 -1.49
CA SER A 157 10.32 17.79 -0.74
C SER A 157 11.56 17.95 -1.63
N GLN A 158 11.50 17.45 -2.88
CA GLN A 158 12.60 17.60 -3.85
C GLN A 158 12.58 18.94 -4.59
N ARG A 159 11.44 19.65 -4.64
CA ARG A 159 11.26 20.90 -5.41
C ARG A 159 11.21 22.15 -4.57
N ARG A 160 11.01 22.03 -3.27
CA ARG A 160 10.94 23.16 -2.35
C ARG A 160 11.91 22.93 -1.20
N ASP A 161 12.74 23.93 -0.93
CA ASP A 161 13.44 24.02 0.35
C ASP A 161 12.38 24.36 1.42
N LEU A 162 12.04 23.36 2.25
CA LEU A 162 11.04 23.51 3.31
C LEU A 162 11.56 24.38 4.48
N SER A 163 12.80 24.87 4.41
CA SER A 163 13.43 25.78 5.38
C SER A 163 13.27 27.27 5.05
N GLU A 164 12.73 27.61 3.86
CA GLU A 164 12.39 28.99 3.55
C GLU A 164 11.01 29.33 4.14
N ASP A 165 11.00 29.90 5.34
CA ASP A 165 9.84 30.62 5.87
C ASP A 165 9.56 31.84 4.99
N ASN A 166 8.38 31.86 4.34
CA ASN A 166 7.78 33.04 3.74
C ASN A 166 6.93 33.77 4.76
#